data_f0581802294a12805b417f5815eef4f6
#
_entry.id   f0581802294a12805b417f5815eef4f6
#
_cell.length_a   1.000
_cell.length_b   1.000
_cell.length_c   1.000
_cell.angle_alpha   90.00
_cell.angle_beta   90.00
_cell.angle_gamma   90.00
#
_symmetry.space_group_name_H-M   'P 1'
#
loop_
_entity.id
_entity.type
_entity.pdbx_description
1 polymer ?
#
loop_
_entity_poly.entity_id
_entity_poly.type
_entity_poly.pdbx_seq_one_letter_code
_entity_poly.pdbx_strand_id
1 'polypeptide(L)'
;EPEPYDAMIRPHAALHFFVLGILAAPCAMGADGEDDVHARIRKLTKVRSIGGASLADLGLKFVEPRRDKSSPFLVGGSNTTETILGLKSLNGIAIESLERQMRPGAPGDAGSNAGFLGRSERLLEIMAADNRFVQNLGLTHQELARPLLLLGYYARKNHRGSEITLGGLTFTVRAKVYTSPQYSPFHDGTAEGTDVTIINKKTGYGLTYSLLVPLMIERYGFYEGKGTSYRVDPRMIIDILRTEKSPEAVVHQLLPFEPANDRELAQALA
;
A
#
# COMPACT_ATOMS: atom_id res chain seq x y z
N GLU A 1 -2.91 48.78 53.87
CA GLU A 1 -4.28 48.74 53.34
C GLU A 1 -4.20 48.86 51.83
N PRO A 2 -4.57 47.81 51.03
CA PRO A 2 -4.77 47.96 49.62
C PRO A 2 -6.28 47.89 49.30
N GLU A 3 -6.71 48.82 48.48
CA GLU A 3 -8.05 48.94 47.91
C GLU A 3 -8.45 47.72 47.04
N PRO A 4 -9.75 47.35 47.01
CA PRO A 4 -10.23 46.22 46.24
C PRO A 4 -10.50 46.59 44.78
N TYR A 5 -9.97 45.80 43.86
CA TYR A 5 -10.27 45.87 42.42
C TYR A 5 -11.66 45.30 42.12
N ASP A 6 -12.47 46.16 41.61
CA ASP A 6 -13.83 45.92 41.13
C ASP A 6 -13.79 45.10 39.83
N ALA A 7 -14.29 43.87 39.88
CA ALA A 7 -14.33 42.95 38.72
C ALA A 7 -15.61 43.18 37.93
N MET A 8 -15.52 43.94 36.83
CA MET A 8 -16.59 44.04 35.83
C MET A 8 -16.82 42.70 35.14
N ILE A 9 -17.92 42.10 35.49
CA ILE A 9 -18.50 40.93 34.79
C ILE A 9 -19.08 41.41 33.47
N ARG A 10 -18.46 41.02 32.33
CA ARG A 10 -19.06 41.12 30.99
C ARG A 10 -19.87 39.90 30.68
N PRO A 11 -21.09 40.02 30.11
CA PRO A 11 -21.90 38.85 29.74
C PRO A 11 -21.31 38.18 28.50
N HIS A 12 -21.09 36.86 28.59
CA HIS A 12 -20.75 36.02 27.46
C HIS A 12 -21.94 35.93 26.48
N ALA A 13 -21.77 36.50 25.29
CA ALA A 13 -22.64 36.26 24.17
C ALA A 13 -22.49 34.78 23.76
N ALA A 14 -23.55 34.02 23.93
CA ALA A 14 -23.65 32.65 23.45
C ALA A 14 -23.67 32.68 21.90
N LEU A 15 -22.53 32.31 21.31
CA LEU A 15 -22.42 32.10 19.87
C LEU A 15 -23.06 30.75 19.56
N HIS A 16 -24.29 30.77 19.03
CA HIS A 16 -24.94 29.57 18.50
C HIS A 16 -24.23 29.20 17.20
N PHE A 17 -23.38 28.20 17.23
CA PHE A 17 -22.90 27.51 16.03
C PHE A 17 -24.08 26.73 15.43
N PHE A 18 -24.67 27.26 14.40
CA PHE A 18 -25.47 26.50 13.47
C PHE A 18 -24.51 25.56 12.72
N VAL A 19 -24.46 24.30 13.15
CA VAL A 19 -23.89 23.24 12.35
C VAL A 19 -24.83 23.00 11.18
N LEU A 20 -24.53 23.69 10.07
CA LEU A 20 -25.13 23.36 8.78
C LEU A 20 -24.57 21.97 8.42
N GLY A 21 -25.36 20.93 8.67
CA GLY A 21 -25.10 19.60 8.15
C GLY A 21 -25.13 19.66 6.62
N ILE A 22 -23.99 19.86 6.00
CA ILE A 22 -23.81 19.56 4.58
C ILE A 22 -23.92 18.05 4.48
N LEU A 23 -25.12 17.56 4.19
CA LEU A 23 -25.32 16.25 3.59
C LEU A 23 -24.54 16.28 2.28
N ALA A 24 -23.28 15.80 2.32
CA ALA A 24 -22.56 15.48 1.12
C ALA A 24 -23.39 14.41 0.41
N ALA A 25 -24.14 14.79 -0.61
CA ALA A 25 -24.69 13.84 -1.55
C ALA A 25 -23.54 12.96 -2.02
N PRO A 26 -23.70 11.64 -2.12
CA PRO A 26 -22.71 10.81 -2.76
C PRO A 26 -22.55 11.35 -4.18
N CYS A 27 -21.40 11.96 -4.48
CA CYS A 27 -21.04 12.27 -5.84
C CYS A 27 -21.15 10.98 -6.62
N ALA A 28 -22.10 10.91 -7.54
CA ALA A 28 -22.20 9.83 -8.49
C ALA A 28 -20.92 9.90 -9.34
N MET A 29 -19.88 9.17 -8.92
CA MET A 29 -18.74 8.87 -9.77
C MET A 29 -19.32 8.23 -11.02
N GLY A 30 -18.99 8.78 -12.18
CA GLY A 30 -19.49 8.24 -13.43
C GLY A 30 -19.22 6.75 -13.51
N ALA A 31 -20.26 5.94 -13.47
CA ALA A 31 -20.21 4.47 -13.38
C ALA A 31 -19.31 3.85 -14.47
N ASP A 32 -19.14 4.51 -15.59
CA ASP A 32 -18.39 4.01 -16.76
C ASP A 32 -16.88 3.96 -16.55
N GLY A 33 -16.30 4.82 -15.68
CA GLY A 33 -14.84 4.84 -15.44
C GLY A 33 -14.38 3.84 -14.38
N GLU A 34 -15.23 3.48 -13.44
CA GLU A 34 -14.89 2.55 -12.34
C GLU A 34 -14.96 1.10 -12.80
N ASP A 35 -15.99 0.74 -13.56
CA ASP A 35 -16.15 -0.59 -14.14
C ASP A 35 -14.99 -0.97 -15.06
N ASP A 36 -14.41 -0.02 -15.81
CA ASP A 36 -13.27 -0.26 -16.69
C ASP A 36 -11.98 -0.56 -15.90
N VAL A 37 -11.69 0.16 -14.82
CA VAL A 37 -10.48 -0.08 -14.02
C VAL A 37 -10.55 -1.41 -13.27
N HIS A 38 -11.73 -1.77 -12.72
CA HIS A 38 -11.92 -3.06 -12.05
C HIS A 38 -11.81 -4.23 -13.03
N ALA A 39 -12.41 -4.11 -14.21
CA ALA A 39 -12.28 -5.12 -15.27
C ALA A 39 -10.82 -5.30 -15.70
N ARG A 40 -10.06 -4.20 -15.79
CA ARG A 40 -8.61 -4.23 -16.08
C ARG A 40 -7.84 -4.94 -14.98
N ILE A 41 -8.07 -4.61 -13.72
CA ILE A 41 -7.43 -5.26 -12.57
C ILE A 41 -7.66 -6.77 -12.62
N ARG A 42 -8.91 -7.22 -12.81
CA ARG A 42 -9.24 -8.64 -12.92
C ARG A 42 -8.55 -9.34 -14.10
N LYS A 43 -8.40 -8.66 -15.24
CA LYS A 43 -7.65 -9.21 -16.40
C LYS A 43 -6.18 -9.42 -16.08
N LEU A 44 -5.57 -8.58 -15.22
CA LEU A 44 -4.16 -8.69 -14.86
C LEU A 44 -3.84 -9.95 -14.06
N THR A 45 -4.82 -10.55 -13.37
CA THR A 45 -4.63 -11.85 -12.68
C THR A 45 -4.36 -12.99 -13.66
N LYS A 46 -4.76 -12.85 -14.93
CA LYS A 46 -4.59 -13.85 -15.99
C LYS A 46 -3.30 -13.66 -16.78
N VAL A 47 -2.55 -12.58 -16.55
CA VAL A 47 -1.28 -12.32 -17.22
C VAL A 47 -0.27 -13.41 -16.85
N ARG A 48 0.43 -13.96 -17.85
CA ARG A 48 1.46 -15.01 -17.70
C ARG A 48 2.84 -14.58 -18.19
N SER A 49 2.93 -13.43 -18.87
CA SER A 49 4.19 -12.83 -19.32
C SER A 49 4.06 -11.32 -19.38
N ILE A 50 5.17 -10.61 -19.25
CA ILE A 50 5.26 -9.15 -19.37
C ILE A 50 6.57 -8.78 -20.06
N GLY A 51 6.52 -7.92 -21.06
CA GLY A 51 7.71 -7.50 -21.81
C GLY A 51 8.45 -8.67 -22.47
N GLY A 52 7.74 -9.71 -22.91
CA GLY A 52 8.34 -10.91 -23.50
C GLY A 52 8.95 -11.91 -22.49
N ALA A 53 9.03 -11.57 -21.23
CA ALA A 53 9.51 -12.47 -20.17
C ALA A 53 8.33 -13.23 -19.53
N SER A 54 8.49 -14.53 -19.28
CA SER A 54 7.51 -15.29 -18.48
C SER A 54 7.59 -14.84 -17.00
N LEU A 55 6.53 -15.14 -16.23
CA LEU A 55 6.56 -14.83 -14.79
C LEU A 55 7.68 -15.58 -14.07
N ALA A 56 7.98 -16.81 -14.49
CA ALA A 56 9.07 -17.58 -13.92
C ALA A 56 10.44 -16.93 -14.22
N ASP A 57 10.67 -16.41 -15.43
CA ASP A 57 11.89 -15.70 -15.80
C ASP A 57 12.08 -14.40 -14.97
N LEU A 58 10.99 -13.82 -14.49
CA LEU A 58 10.99 -12.69 -13.57
C LEU A 58 11.18 -13.11 -12.10
N GLY A 59 11.18 -14.39 -11.81
CA GLY A 59 11.22 -14.93 -10.44
C GLY A 59 9.91 -14.77 -9.68
N LEU A 60 8.80 -14.54 -10.37
CA LEU A 60 7.50 -14.23 -9.77
C LEU A 60 6.74 -15.53 -9.48
N LYS A 61 6.40 -15.72 -8.20
CA LYS A 61 5.55 -16.82 -7.73
C LYS A 61 4.38 -16.22 -6.99
N PHE A 62 3.19 -16.41 -7.54
CA PHE A 62 1.97 -15.94 -6.87
C PHE A 62 1.53 -16.92 -5.79
N VAL A 63 1.08 -16.35 -4.67
CA VAL A 63 0.56 -17.12 -3.54
C VAL A 63 -0.90 -17.46 -3.79
N GLU A 64 -1.25 -18.73 -3.66
CA GLU A 64 -2.66 -19.13 -3.65
C GLU A 64 -3.26 -18.89 -2.25
N PRO A 65 -4.54 -18.46 -2.17
CA PRO A 65 -5.21 -18.29 -0.90
C PRO A 65 -5.22 -19.60 -0.10
N ARG A 66 -4.76 -19.53 1.12
CA ARG A 66 -4.75 -20.66 2.06
C ARG A 66 -5.13 -20.19 3.44
N ARG A 67 -5.64 -21.07 4.28
CA ARG A 67 -5.87 -20.74 5.67
C ARG A 67 -4.56 -20.69 6.44
N ASP A 68 -4.42 -19.72 7.32
CA ASP A 68 -3.38 -19.76 8.34
C ASP A 68 -3.64 -20.95 9.27
N LYS A 69 -2.62 -21.75 9.54
CA LYS A 69 -2.74 -22.94 10.40
C LYS A 69 -3.11 -22.60 11.85
N SER A 70 -2.80 -21.38 12.29
CA SER A 70 -3.03 -20.87 13.65
C SER A 70 -4.36 -20.16 13.80
N SER A 71 -5.08 -19.88 12.72
CA SER A 71 -6.31 -19.08 12.73
C SER A 71 -7.22 -19.36 11.53
N PRO A 72 -8.49 -18.94 11.57
CA PRO A 72 -9.39 -19.03 10.41
C PRO A 72 -9.03 -18.03 9.29
N PHE A 73 -7.98 -17.21 9.45
CA PHE A 73 -7.56 -16.18 8.50
C PHE A 73 -7.19 -16.79 7.15
N LEU A 74 -7.84 -16.34 6.08
CA LEU A 74 -7.57 -16.76 4.72
C LEU A 74 -6.43 -15.91 4.14
N VAL A 75 -5.25 -16.47 4.07
CA VAL A 75 -4.03 -15.79 3.58
C VAL A 75 -4.23 -15.32 2.15
N GLY A 76 -4.10 -14.02 1.90
CA GLY A 76 -4.31 -13.41 0.59
C GLY A 76 -5.74 -13.42 0.08
N GLY A 77 -6.69 -13.96 0.84
CA GLY A 77 -8.10 -14.07 0.47
C GLY A 77 -8.98 -12.99 1.09
N SER A 78 -10.28 -13.12 0.82
CA SER A 78 -11.30 -12.28 1.46
C SER A 78 -11.58 -12.79 2.87
N ASN A 79 -11.38 -11.93 3.86
CA ASN A 79 -11.71 -12.18 5.26
C ASN A 79 -12.82 -11.23 5.69
N THR A 80 -13.65 -11.64 6.65
CA THR A 80 -14.60 -10.69 7.26
C THR A 80 -13.85 -9.75 8.22
N THR A 81 -14.45 -8.60 8.49
CA THR A 81 -13.93 -7.66 9.49
C THR A 81 -13.77 -8.33 10.85
N GLU A 82 -14.75 -9.16 11.25
CA GLU A 82 -14.75 -9.88 12.51
C GLU A 82 -13.61 -10.90 12.58
N THR A 83 -13.37 -11.63 11.49
CA THR A 83 -12.23 -12.56 11.39
C THR A 83 -10.92 -11.84 11.62
N ILE A 84 -10.72 -10.68 10.98
CA ILE A 84 -9.48 -9.90 11.12
C ILE A 84 -9.35 -9.37 12.55
N LEU A 85 -10.37 -8.69 13.07
CA LEU A 85 -10.31 -8.09 14.40
C LEU A 85 -10.24 -9.14 15.53
N GLY A 86 -10.70 -10.36 15.26
CA GLY A 86 -10.64 -11.49 16.20
C GLY A 86 -9.30 -12.21 16.27
N LEU A 87 -8.32 -11.87 15.39
CA LEU A 87 -7.03 -12.55 15.37
C LEU A 87 -6.27 -12.35 16.69
N LYS A 88 -5.74 -13.42 17.24
CA LYS A 88 -4.84 -13.40 18.41
C LYS A 88 -3.38 -13.58 18.00
N SER A 89 -3.17 -14.27 16.90
CA SER A 89 -1.84 -14.52 16.33
C SER A 89 -1.92 -14.57 14.81
N LEU A 90 -0.80 -14.35 14.15
CA LEU A 90 -0.62 -14.55 12.71
C LEU A 90 0.74 -15.20 12.48
N ASN A 91 0.80 -16.26 11.69
CA ASN A 91 1.97 -17.12 11.54
C ASN A 91 2.52 -17.66 12.88
N GLY A 92 1.67 -17.89 13.87
CA GLY A 92 2.07 -18.34 15.21
C GLY A 92 2.64 -17.27 16.13
N ILE A 93 2.66 -15.99 15.70
CA ILE A 93 3.19 -14.86 16.48
C ILE A 93 1.99 -14.04 17.00
N ALA A 94 2.01 -13.74 18.30
CA ALA A 94 0.97 -12.92 18.91
C ALA A 94 0.90 -11.52 18.26
N ILE A 95 -0.31 -11.00 18.07
CA ILE A 95 -0.53 -9.71 17.39
C ILE A 95 0.22 -8.56 18.08
N GLU A 96 0.22 -8.52 19.41
CA GLU A 96 0.94 -7.48 20.16
C GLU A 96 2.46 -7.54 19.94
N SER A 97 2.99 -8.73 19.68
CA SER A 97 4.42 -8.91 19.36
C SER A 97 4.73 -8.44 17.95
N LEU A 98 3.87 -8.75 16.98
CA LEU A 98 3.97 -8.21 15.62
C LEU A 98 3.90 -6.68 15.63
N GLU A 99 2.92 -6.09 16.32
CA GLU A 99 2.77 -4.64 16.42
C GLU A 99 4.03 -3.96 16.98
N ARG A 100 4.65 -4.54 18.03
CA ARG A 100 5.90 -3.98 18.59
C ARG A 100 7.04 -3.99 17.58
N GLN A 101 7.19 -5.07 16.82
CA GLN A 101 8.24 -5.21 15.81
C GLN A 101 8.01 -4.32 14.58
N MET A 102 6.75 -3.98 14.30
CA MET A 102 6.37 -3.09 13.22
C MET A 102 6.53 -1.59 13.54
N ARG A 103 6.86 -1.23 14.80
CA ARG A 103 7.07 0.17 15.20
C ARG A 103 8.36 0.76 14.61
N PRO A 104 8.42 2.09 14.37
CA PRO A 104 9.64 2.74 13.95
C PRO A 104 10.80 2.47 14.92
N GLY A 105 11.95 2.04 14.38
CA GLY A 105 13.16 1.76 15.15
C GLY A 105 13.10 0.48 15.98
N ALA A 106 12.15 -0.43 15.72
CA ALA A 106 12.12 -1.71 16.39
C ALA A 106 13.38 -2.53 16.04
N PRO A 107 13.99 -3.24 17.02
CA PRO A 107 15.18 -4.03 16.79
C PRO A 107 14.88 -5.33 16.03
N GLY A 108 15.93 -5.91 15.42
CA GLY A 108 15.90 -7.19 14.71
C GLY A 108 15.80 -7.05 13.19
N ASP A 109 15.98 -8.17 12.50
CA ASP A 109 16.05 -8.22 11.03
C ASP A 109 14.74 -7.82 10.34
N ALA A 110 13.60 -8.02 11.01
CA ALA A 110 12.29 -7.57 10.54
C ALA A 110 11.97 -6.13 10.99
N GLY A 111 12.84 -5.48 11.78
CA GLY A 111 12.69 -4.10 12.19
C GLY A 111 12.96 -3.14 11.03
N SER A 112 12.37 -1.96 11.09
CA SER A 112 12.59 -0.89 10.13
C SER A 112 12.74 0.43 10.87
N ASN A 113 13.67 1.29 10.42
CA ASN A 113 13.81 2.64 10.97
C ASN A 113 12.53 3.46 10.81
N ALA A 114 11.87 3.33 9.65
CA ALA A 114 10.60 4.00 9.37
C ALA A 114 9.39 3.28 10.01
N GLY A 115 9.53 1.98 10.32
CA GLY A 115 8.46 1.12 10.77
C GLY A 115 7.50 0.73 9.65
N PHE A 116 6.70 -0.29 9.94
CA PHE A 116 5.58 -0.73 9.09
C PHE A 116 4.22 -0.24 9.63
N LEU A 117 4.19 0.24 10.87
CA LEU A 117 3.04 0.85 11.53
C LEU A 117 3.45 2.18 12.17
N GLY A 118 2.59 3.18 12.09
CA GLY A 118 2.74 4.41 12.85
C GLY A 118 2.72 4.15 14.37
N ARG A 119 3.25 5.10 15.17
CA ARG A 119 3.50 4.91 16.61
C ARG A 119 2.30 4.42 17.42
N SER A 120 1.09 4.88 17.10
CA SER A 120 -0.16 4.57 17.80
C SER A 120 -1.13 3.69 17.03
N GLU A 121 -0.78 3.25 15.83
CA GLU A 121 -1.66 2.45 14.99
C GLU A 121 -1.78 1.01 15.49
N ARG A 122 -2.93 0.40 15.23
CA ARG A 122 -3.21 -1.00 15.54
C ARG A 122 -3.23 -1.80 14.24
N LEU A 123 -2.45 -2.89 14.20
CA LEU A 123 -2.32 -3.73 13.00
C LEU A 123 -3.68 -4.20 12.48
N LEU A 124 -4.48 -4.79 13.34
CA LEU A 124 -5.76 -5.36 12.93
C LEU A 124 -6.78 -4.30 12.50
N GLU A 125 -6.76 -3.11 13.10
CA GLU A 125 -7.64 -2.00 12.70
C GLU A 125 -7.29 -1.49 11.30
N ILE A 126 -5.99 -1.34 11.00
CA ILE A 126 -5.52 -0.96 9.65
C ILE A 126 -5.92 -2.03 8.64
N MET A 127 -5.59 -3.31 8.91
CA MET A 127 -5.96 -4.42 8.01
C MET A 127 -7.47 -4.52 7.78
N ALA A 128 -8.28 -4.37 8.84
CA ALA A 128 -9.74 -4.43 8.72
C ALA A 128 -10.31 -3.25 7.93
N ALA A 129 -9.74 -2.05 8.09
CA ALA A 129 -10.17 -0.87 7.34
C ALA A 129 -9.86 -1.01 5.84
N ASP A 130 -8.64 -1.42 5.50
CA ASP A 130 -8.22 -1.65 4.11
C ASP A 130 -9.02 -2.80 3.47
N ASN A 131 -9.26 -3.88 4.22
CA ASN A 131 -10.05 -5.01 3.74
C ASN A 131 -11.50 -4.60 3.41
N ARG A 132 -12.15 -3.82 4.28
CA ARG A 132 -13.50 -3.30 3.99
C ARG A 132 -13.53 -2.45 2.73
N PHE A 133 -12.54 -1.57 2.56
CA PHE A 133 -12.45 -0.75 1.36
C PHE A 133 -12.33 -1.62 0.11
N VAL A 134 -11.41 -2.58 0.09
CA VAL A 134 -11.17 -3.48 -1.05
C VAL A 134 -12.42 -4.34 -1.37
N GLN A 135 -13.08 -4.86 -0.35
CA GLN A 135 -14.30 -5.66 -0.53
C GLN A 135 -15.47 -4.82 -1.06
N ASN A 136 -15.62 -3.57 -0.62
CA ASN A 136 -16.66 -2.66 -1.13
C ASN A 136 -16.49 -2.38 -2.63
N LEU A 137 -15.27 -2.48 -3.15
CA LEU A 137 -14.98 -2.38 -4.59
C LEU A 137 -15.22 -3.70 -5.34
N GLY A 138 -15.59 -4.77 -4.64
CA GLY A 138 -15.72 -6.10 -5.23
C GLY A 138 -14.38 -6.67 -5.73
N LEU A 139 -13.26 -6.25 -5.14
CA LEU A 139 -11.90 -6.70 -5.44
C LEU A 139 -11.32 -7.53 -4.29
N THR A 140 -10.20 -8.17 -4.56
CA THR A 140 -9.39 -8.89 -3.58
C THR A 140 -8.01 -8.25 -3.42
N HIS A 141 -7.36 -8.50 -2.29
CA HIS A 141 -5.99 -8.03 -2.06
C HIS A 141 -5.01 -8.57 -3.10
N GLN A 142 -5.19 -9.82 -3.52
CA GLN A 142 -4.36 -10.42 -4.57
C GLN A 142 -4.53 -9.75 -5.92
N GLU A 143 -5.75 -9.37 -6.29
CA GLU A 143 -6.01 -8.61 -7.51
C GLU A 143 -5.30 -7.26 -7.51
N LEU A 144 -5.29 -6.55 -6.36
CA LEU A 144 -4.58 -5.27 -6.23
C LEU A 144 -3.05 -5.43 -6.17
N ALA A 145 -2.54 -6.47 -5.55
CA ALA A 145 -1.11 -6.73 -5.51
C ALA A 145 -0.51 -7.08 -6.89
N ARG A 146 -1.29 -7.80 -7.72
CA ARG A 146 -0.83 -8.35 -8.99
C ARG A 146 -0.18 -7.34 -9.93
N PRO A 147 -0.77 -6.20 -10.28
CA PRO A 147 -0.15 -5.22 -11.15
C PRO A 147 1.15 -4.66 -10.59
N LEU A 148 1.23 -4.41 -9.27
CA LEU A 148 2.45 -3.92 -8.64
C LEU A 148 3.57 -4.96 -8.69
N LEU A 149 3.25 -6.23 -8.45
CA LEU A 149 4.22 -7.32 -8.57
C LEU A 149 4.73 -7.46 -10.00
N LEU A 150 3.84 -7.46 -11.00
CA LEU A 150 4.21 -7.55 -12.41
C LEU A 150 5.16 -6.41 -12.83
N LEU A 151 4.78 -5.16 -12.55
CA LEU A 151 5.57 -3.98 -12.89
C LEU A 151 6.88 -3.93 -12.09
N GLY A 152 6.83 -4.30 -10.81
CA GLY A 152 8.00 -4.25 -9.93
C GLY A 152 9.06 -5.28 -10.30
N TYR A 153 8.67 -6.53 -10.54
CA TYR A 153 9.63 -7.56 -10.96
C TYR A 153 10.19 -7.29 -12.35
N TYR A 154 9.37 -6.75 -13.26
CA TYR A 154 9.87 -6.30 -14.55
C TYR A 154 10.88 -5.14 -14.39
N ALA A 155 10.57 -4.14 -13.56
CA ALA A 155 11.48 -3.03 -13.27
C ALA A 155 12.80 -3.50 -12.65
N ARG A 156 12.76 -4.47 -11.71
CA ARG A 156 13.94 -5.04 -11.08
C ARG A 156 14.87 -5.72 -12.08
N LYS A 157 14.30 -6.41 -13.08
CA LYS A 157 15.07 -7.03 -14.16
C LYS A 157 15.65 -6.00 -15.14
N ASN A 158 15.03 -4.82 -15.26
CA ASN A 158 15.35 -3.79 -16.24
C ASN A 158 15.65 -2.44 -15.56
N HIS A 159 16.52 -2.43 -14.57
CA HIS A 159 16.71 -1.33 -13.59
C HIS A 159 17.09 0.04 -14.17
N ARG A 160 17.58 0.14 -15.39
CA ARG A 160 17.97 1.43 -16.00
C ARG A 160 16.80 2.33 -16.38
N GLY A 161 15.56 1.92 -16.04
CA GLY A 161 14.33 2.55 -16.47
C GLY A 161 13.91 2.05 -17.86
N SER A 162 12.67 1.66 -17.96
CA SER A 162 12.09 1.14 -19.20
C SER A 162 10.62 1.51 -19.29
N GLU A 163 10.09 1.43 -20.50
CA GLU A 163 8.67 1.52 -20.74
C GLU A 163 8.10 0.12 -20.92
N ILE A 164 6.91 -0.09 -20.40
CA ILE A 164 6.22 -1.37 -20.50
C ILE A 164 4.72 -1.16 -20.63
N THR A 165 4.08 -1.96 -21.47
CA THR A 165 2.62 -1.98 -21.60
C THR A 165 2.05 -3.11 -20.78
N LEU A 166 1.11 -2.80 -19.88
CA LEU A 166 0.40 -3.73 -19.03
C LEU A 166 -1.07 -3.34 -18.98
N GLY A 167 -1.98 -4.28 -19.31
CA GLY A 167 -3.42 -4.04 -19.28
C GLY A 167 -3.91 -2.90 -20.19
N GLY A 168 -3.22 -2.66 -21.31
CA GLY A 168 -3.53 -1.59 -22.25
C GLY A 168 -3.03 -0.21 -21.84
N LEU A 169 -2.27 -0.12 -20.75
CA LEU A 169 -1.62 1.11 -20.27
C LEU A 169 -0.10 1.01 -20.44
N THR A 170 0.53 2.12 -20.80
CA THR A 170 1.99 2.22 -20.86
C THR A 170 2.50 2.89 -19.59
N PHE A 171 3.48 2.24 -18.96
CA PHE A 171 4.14 2.71 -17.75
C PHE A 171 5.62 2.97 -18.04
N THR A 172 6.15 4.05 -17.45
CA THR A 172 7.57 4.16 -17.19
C THR A 172 7.84 3.49 -15.85
N VAL A 173 8.82 2.59 -15.80
CA VAL A 173 9.19 1.85 -14.58
C VAL A 173 10.68 1.99 -14.30
N ARG A 174 11.03 2.09 -13.02
CA ARG A 174 12.41 2.11 -12.52
C ARG A 174 12.51 1.29 -11.25
N ALA A 175 13.67 0.72 -10.98
CA ALA A 175 13.95 0.03 -9.74
C ALA A 175 15.29 0.49 -9.17
N LYS A 176 15.34 0.63 -7.84
CA LYS A 176 16.55 0.81 -7.05
C LYS A 176 16.71 -0.43 -6.19
N VAL A 177 17.80 -1.18 -6.40
CA VAL A 177 18.09 -2.41 -5.66
C VAL A 177 19.11 -2.09 -4.58
N TYR A 178 18.83 -2.55 -3.36
CA TYR A 178 19.70 -2.38 -2.20
C TYR A 178 20.41 -3.70 -1.87
N THR A 179 21.60 -3.60 -1.33
CA THR A 179 22.41 -4.76 -0.92
C THR A 179 21.86 -5.46 0.33
N SER A 180 21.14 -4.73 1.18
CA SER A 180 20.53 -5.27 2.39
C SER A 180 19.01 -5.34 2.22
N PRO A 181 18.42 -6.53 2.15
CA PRO A 181 16.98 -6.68 2.04
C PRO A 181 16.29 -6.32 3.37
N GLN A 182 15.07 -5.81 3.26
CA GLN A 182 14.14 -5.68 4.37
C GLN A 182 13.33 -6.97 4.49
N TYR A 183 13.27 -7.55 5.69
CA TYR A 183 12.46 -8.73 5.96
C TYR A 183 11.00 -8.34 6.27
N SER A 184 10.09 -9.23 5.88
CA SER A 184 8.68 -9.12 6.23
C SER A 184 8.49 -9.19 7.76
N PRO A 185 7.74 -8.24 8.34
CA PRO A 185 7.46 -8.25 9.78
C PRO A 185 6.56 -9.43 10.20
N PHE A 186 6.00 -10.16 9.25
CA PHE A 186 5.17 -11.35 9.50
C PHE A 186 6.00 -12.64 9.68
N HIS A 187 7.33 -12.58 9.63
CA HIS A 187 8.25 -13.73 9.82
C HIS A 187 7.92 -14.92 8.91
N ASP A 188 7.51 -14.65 7.69
CA ASP A 188 7.15 -15.66 6.69
C ASP A 188 8.31 -16.05 5.76
N GLY A 189 9.52 -15.59 6.07
CA GLY A 189 10.71 -15.79 5.26
C GLY A 189 10.80 -14.90 4.03
N THR A 190 9.87 -13.98 3.84
CA THR A 190 9.92 -13.01 2.73
C THR A 190 10.90 -11.90 3.05
N ALA A 191 11.74 -11.58 2.09
CA ALA A 191 12.64 -10.44 2.15
C ALA A 191 12.77 -9.79 0.77
N GLU A 192 12.81 -8.47 0.72
CA GLU A 192 13.01 -7.70 -0.50
C GLU A 192 13.85 -6.46 -0.24
N GLY A 193 14.72 -6.14 -1.20
CA GLY A 193 15.59 -4.97 -1.15
C GLY A 193 15.47 -4.13 -2.42
N THR A 194 14.24 -3.88 -2.88
CA THR A 194 14.01 -3.17 -4.14
C THR A 194 12.91 -2.13 -3.96
N ASP A 195 13.23 -0.87 -4.22
CA ASP A 195 12.23 0.17 -4.40
C ASP A 195 11.89 0.30 -5.87
N VAL A 196 10.62 0.48 -6.16
CA VAL A 196 10.08 0.57 -7.51
C VAL A 196 9.33 1.87 -7.67
N THR A 197 9.61 2.59 -8.76
CA THR A 197 8.80 3.73 -9.19
C THR A 197 8.11 3.38 -10.50
N ILE A 198 6.80 3.56 -10.54
CA ILE A 198 5.98 3.40 -11.73
C ILE A 198 5.24 4.70 -12.02
N ILE A 199 5.13 5.05 -13.31
CA ILE A 199 4.39 6.23 -13.77
C ILE A 199 3.52 5.80 -14.94
N ASN A 200 2.22 5.98 -14.81
CA ASN A 200 1.28 5.80 -15.91
C ASN A 200 1.43 6.96 -16.90
N LYS A 201 1.88 6.69 -18.12
CA LYS A 201 2.13 7.73 -19.13
C LYS A 201 0.88 8.46 -19.60
N LYS A 202 -0.28 7.82 -19.50
CA LYS A 202 -1.54 8.41 -19.97
C LYS A 202 -2.08 9.44 -18.98
N THR A 203 -2.03 9.15 -17.69
CA THR A 203 -2.55 10.04 -16.64
C THR A 203 -1.47 10.90 -16.00
N GLY A 204 -0.20 10.49 -16.07
CA GLY A 204 0.91 11.08 -15.33
C GLY A 204 0.92 10.68 -13.85
N TYR A 205 0.03 9.80 -13.43
CA TYR A 205 0.02 9.30 -12.06
C TYR A 205 1.24 8.42 -11.79
N GLY A 206 1.87 8.63 -10.64
CA GLY A 206 3.07 7.90 -10.25
C GLY A 206 2.96 7.31 -8.84
N LEU A 207 3.67 6.22 -8.61
CA LEU A 207 3.75 5.54 -7.33
C LEU A 207 5.16 5.01 -7.12
N THR A 208 5.73 5.28 -5.94
CA THR A 208 6.96 4.65 -5.47
C THR A 208 6.63 3.75 -4.27
N TYR A 209 7.10 2.51 -4.32
CA TYR A 209 6.86 1.51 -3.27
C TYR A 209 8.03 0.56 -3.12
N SER A 210 8.22 0.01 -1.92
CA SER A 210 9.09 -1.15 -1.75
C SER A 210 8.41 -2.40 -2.32
N LEU A 211 9.14 -3.22 -3.05
CA LEU A 211 8.61 -4.48 -3.60
C LEU A 211 8.14 -5.47 -2.52
N LEU A 212 8.54 -5.26 -1.27
CA LEU A 212 8.02 -6.00 -0.11
C LEU A 212 6.52 -5.71 0.11
N VAL A 213 6.07 -4.47 -0.13
CA VAL A 213 4.67 -4.07 0.12
C VAL A 213 3.66 -4.90 -0.67
N PRO A 214 3.75 -5.03 -2.01
CA PRO A 214 2.80 -5.87 -2.74
C PRO A 214 2.88 -7.36 -2.35
N LEU A 215 4.01 -7.86 -1.85
CA LEU A 215 4.07 -9.21 -1.29
C LEU A 215 3.29 -9.32 0.03
N MET A 216 3.34 -8.29 0.89
CA MET A 216 2.52 -8.24 2.11
C MET A 216 1.04 -8.05 1.79
N ILE A 217 0.70 -7.27 0.75
CA ILE A 217 -0.68 -7.12 0.27
C ILE A 217 -1.21 -8.48 -0.21
N GLU A 218 -0.48 -9.18 -1.07
CA GLU A 218 -0.88 -10.46 -1.63
C GLU A 218 -1.12 -11.52 -0.54
N ARG A 219 -0.29 -11.53 0.50
CA ARG A 219 -0.32 -12.56 1.55
C ARG A 219 -1.26 -12.23 2.70
N TYR A 220 -1.30 -10.97 3.11
CA TYR A 220 -1.96 -10.57 4.36
C TYR A 220 -3.03 -9.50 4.19
N GLY A 221 -3.12 -8.88 3.01
CA GLY A 221 -3.95 -7.67 2.82
C GLY A 221 -3.40 -6.48 3.62
N PHE A 222 -2.08 -6.43 3.81
CA PHE A 222 -1.43 -5.38 4.59
C PHE A 222 -0.68 -4.40 3.68
N TYR A 223 -1.13 -3.15 3.69
CA TYR A 223 -0.67 -2.05 2.85
C TYR A 223 0.29 -1.10 3.59
N GLU A 224 0.79 -1.49 4.74
CA GLU A 224 1.44 -0.71 5.78
C GLU A 224 0.49 0.26 6.51
N GLY A 225 0.97 0.83 7.61
CA GLY A 225 0.24 1.82 8.40
C GLY A 225 0.10 3.15 7.70
N LYS A 226 -0.95 3.91 8.02
CA LYS A 226 -1.21 5.23 7.41
C LYS A 226 -0.11 6.26 7.74
N GLY A 227 0.60 6.06 8.84
CA GLY A 227 1.70 6.92 9.28
C GLY A 227 3.07 6.49 8.76
N THR A 228 3.18 5.56 7.81
CA THR A 228 4.45 5.09 7.25
C THR A 228 4.72 5.69 5.87
N SER A 229 6.00 5.80 5.52
CA SER A 229 6.43 6.41 4.25
C SER A 229 6.19 5.50 3.04
N TYR A 230 6.15 4.19 3.24
CA TYR A 230 6.01 3.19 2.18
C TYR A 230 4.58 2.64 2.03
N ARG A 231 3.63 3.18 2.79
CA ARG A 231 2.23 2.78 2.63
C ARG A 231 1.77 2.96 1.19
N VAL A 232 1.23 1.91 0.63
CA VAL A 232 0.52 1.94 -0.65
C VAL A 232 -0.98 1.88 -0.38
N ASP A 233 -1.65 3.02 -0.31
CA ASP A 233 -3.11 3.02 -0.12
C ASP A 233 -3.79 2.26 -1.27
N PRO A 234 -4.80 1.40 -1.01
CA PRO A 234 -5.52 0.69 -2.07
C PRO A 234 -6.05 1.60 -3.19
N ARG A 235 -6.42 2.85 -2.87
CA ARG A 235 -6.86 3.84 -3.88
C ARG A 235 -5.75 4.21 -4.86
N MET A 236 -4.51 4.33 -4.38
CA MET A 236 -3.37 4.64 -5.26
C MET A 236 -3.17 3.56 -6.33
N ILE A 237 -3.42 2.29 -5.99
CA ILE A 237 -3.31 1.18 -6.95
C ILE A 237 -4.39 1.30 -8.03
N ILE A 238 -5.59 1.70 -7.65
CA ILE A 238 -6.69 1.92 -8.59
C ILE A 238 -6.37 3.10 -9.49
N ASP A 239 -5.93 4.22 -8.92
CA ASP A 239 -5.63 5.45 -9.65
C ASP A 239 -4.51 5.26 -10.67
N ILE A 240 -3.44 4.53 -10.31
CA ILE A 240 -2.34 4.26 -11.24
C ILE A 240 -2.77 3.43 -12.46
N LEU A 241 -3.87 2.69 -12.35
CA LEU A 241 -4.42 1.85 -13.41
C LEU A 241 -5.56 2.51 -14.19
N ARG A 242 -5.88 3.78 -13.95
CA ARG A 242 -6.89 4.53 -14.70
C ARG A 242 -6.40 4.92 -16.08
N THR A 243 -7.35 5.06 -16.99
CA THR A 243 -7.11 5.60 -18.35
C THR A 243 -7.24 7.11 -18.41
N GLU A 244 -7.89 7.73 -17.43
CA GLU A 244 -8.16 9.16 -17.36
C GLU A 244 -7.81 9.72 -15.99
N LYS A 245 -7.52 11.01 -15.94
CA LYS A 245 -7.31 11.70 -14.66
C LYS A 245 -8.65 11.80 -13.94
N SER A 246 -8.62 11.49 -12.64
CA SER A 246 -9.75 11.68 -11.76
C SER A 246 -9.49 12.88 -10.84
N PRO A 247 -10.44 13.82 -10.67
CA PRO A 247 -10.30 14.93 -9.72
C PRO A 247 -10.18 14.44 -8.26
N GLU A 248 -10.64 13.21 -7.99
CA GLU A 248 -10.61 12.58 -6.66
C GLU A 248 -9.37 11.70 -6.44
N ALA A 249 -8.48 11.59 -7.45
CA ALA A 249 -7.29 10.77 -7.33
C ALA A 249 -6.45 11.23 -6.14
N VAL A 250 -6.10 10.29 -5.28
CA VAL A 250 -5.19 10.55 -4.17
C VAL A 250 -3.86 11.01 -4.73
N VAL A 251 -3.41 12.20 -4.33
CA VAL A 251 -2.14 12.77 -4.77
C VAL A 251 -1.02 11.79 -4.47
N HIS A 252 -0.29 11.44 -5.49
CA HIS A 252 0.65 10.35 -5.51
C HIS A 252 1.87 10.64 -4.65
N GLN A 253 2.24 9.66 -3.86
CA GLN A 253 3.49 9.66 -3.14
C GLN A 253 4.62 9.28 -4.11
N LEU A 254 5.16 10.26 -4.81
CA LEU A 254 6.47 10.14 -5.39
C LEU A 254 7.48 10.43 -4.28
N LEU A 255 8.01 9.39 -3.68
CA LEU A 255 9.23 9.55 -2.88
C LEU A 255 10.30 10.11 -3.83
N PRO A 256 11.06 11.13 -3.41
CA PRO A 256 12.12 11.67 -4.26
C PRO A 256 13.05 10.52 -4.62
N PHE A 257 13.04 10.17 -5.90
CA PHE A 257 13.99 9.23 -6.44
C PHE A 257 15.28 10.01 -6.63
N GLU A 258 16.17 9.96 -5.65
CA GLU A 258 17.55 10.33 -5.90
C GLU A 258 18.10 9.35 -6.93
N PRO A 259 18.51 9.81 -8.13
CA PRO A 259 19.15 8.94 -9.09
C PRO A 259 20.34 8.29 -8.39
N ALA A 260 20.34 6.96 -8.34
CA ALA A 260 21.48 6.22 -7.83
C ALA A 260 22.71 6.75 -8.57
N ASN A 261 23.69 7.23 -7.83
CA ASN A 261 24.97 7.63 -8.38
C ASN A 261 25.48 6.43 -9.17
N ASP A 262 25.86 6.59 -10.45
CA ASP A 262 26.30 5.49 -11.34
C ASP A 262 27.38 4.62 -10.69
N ARG A 263 28.09 5.15 -9.71
CA ARG A 263 29.10 4.48 -8.90
C ARG A 263 28.52 3.46 -7.91
N GLU A 264 27.36 3.75 -7.29
CA GLU A 264 26.68 2.81 -6.38
C GLU A 264 26.01 1.67 -7.17
N LEU A 265 25.51 1.99 -8.36
CA LEU A 265 24.94 1.00 -9.27
C LEU A 265 26.01 0.02 -9.77
N ALA A 266 27.21 0.52 -10.12
CA ALA A 266 28.32 -0.30 -10.55
C ALA A 266 28.87 -1.20 -9.44
N GLN A 267 28.84 -0.76 -8.17
CA GLN A 267 29.25 -1.56 -7.02
C GLN A 267 28.22 -2.62 -6.62
N ALA A 268 26.93 -2.39 -6.88
CA ALA A 268 25.87 -3.37 -6.60
C ALA A 268 25.77 -4.46 -7.69
N LEU A 269 26.40 -4.25 -8.83
CA LEU A 269 26.39 -5.16 -10.00
C LEU A 269 27.71 -5.95 -10.15
N ALA A 270 28.74 -5.64 -9.35
CA ALA A 270 30.03 -6.34 -9.31
C ALA A 270 30.03 -7.46 -8.26
#